data_70b079fa63a938aae7815282d311255c
#
_entry.id   70b079fa63a938aae7815282d311255c
#
_cell.length_a   1.000
_cell.length_b   1.000
_cell.length_c   1.000
_cell.angle_alpha   90.00
_cell.angle_beta   90.00
_cell.angle_gamma   90.00
#
_symmetry.space_group_name_H-M   'P 1'
#
loop_
_entity.id
_entity.type
_entity.pdbx_description
1 polymer ?
#
loop_
_entity_poly.entity_id
_entity_poly.type
_entity_poly.pdbx_seq_one_letter_code
_entity_poly.pdbx_strand_id
1 'polypeptide(L)'
;MGAVTSTVAARFAFFPPSPPSYGVEQPPPPPPAPGAGAGVAAQVVEAKEKGGGGGGSTVVELTGVPPKGNVEARRLRTKRGTEVVAMHVRQPGAKLTLLYSHGNAADLGQMYELFVELSSHLNVNLMG
;
A
#
# COMPACT_ATOMS: atom_id res chain seq x y z
N MET A 1 35.30 6.71 8.54
CA MET A 1 34.70 8.04 8.33
C MET A 1 33.58 8.09 7.26
N GLY A 2 32.98 6.98 6.88
CA GLY A 2 31.97 6.93 5.82
C GLY A 2 30.49 7.09 6.25
N ALA A 3 30.16 6.93 7.53
CA ALA A 3 28.77 6.90 7.98
C ALA A 3 28.10 8.28 8.11
N VAL A 4 28.86 9.31 8.39
CA VAL A 4 28.32 10.68 8.59
C VAL A 4 27.96 11.35 7.28
N THR A 5 28.73 11.08 6.22
CA THR A 5 28.49 11.64 4.88
C THR A 5 27.24 11.08 4.23
N SER A 6 26.91 9.79 4.45
CA SER A 6 25.70 9.18 3.86
C SER A 6 24.42 9.68 4.52
N THR A 7 24.41 9.96 5.82
CA THR A 7 23.25 10.51 6.52
C THR A 7 22.96 11.95 6.13
N VAL A 8 24.01 12.75 5.91
CA VAL A 8 23.87 14.14 5.42
C VAL A 8 23.41 14.15 3.97
N ALA A 9 23.99 13.30 3.11
CA ALA A 9 23.57 13.18 1.72
C ALA A 9 22.12 12.71 1.60
N ALA A 10 21.69 11.77 2.45
CA ALA A 10 20.30 11.31 2.46
C ALA A 10 19.31 12.44 2.81
N ARG A 11 19.66 13.32 3.74
CA ARG A 11 18.82 14.49 4.09
C ARG A 11 18.66 15.50 2.97
N PHE A 12 19.63 15.58 2.07
CA PHE A 12 19.56 16.46 0.89
C PHE A 12 18.97 15.78 -0.35
N ALA A 13 18.94 14.45 -0.38
CA ALA A 13 18.43 13.68 -1.51
C ALA A 13 16.98 13.23 -1.34
N PHE A 14 16.48 13.16 -0.10
CA PHE A 14 15.13 12.70 0.22
C PHE A 14 14.34 13.84 0.86
N PHE A 15 13.36 14.36 0.14
CA PHE A 15 12.42 15.39 0.61
C PHE A 15 11.00 14.84 0.58
N PRO A 16 10.67 13.86 1.45
CA PRO A 16 9.29 13.39 1.52
C PRO A 16 8.37 14.52 1.97
N PRO A 17 7.11 14.52 1.52
CA PRO A 17 6.12 15.48 2.01
C PRO A 17 6.03 15.45 3.53
N SER A 18 6.04 16.65 4.15
CA SER A 18 5.91 16.80 5.59
C SER A 18 4.91 17.93 5.90
N PRO A 19 3.73 17.62 6.46
CA PRO A 19 3.25 16.28 6.80
C PRO A 19 2.99 15.40 5.58
N PRO A 20 2.90 14.06 5.76
CA PRO A 20 2.48 13.15 4.69
C PRO A 20 1.11 13.52 4.15
N SER A 21 0.86 13.34 2.86
CA SER A 21 -0.42 13.65 2.22
C SER A 21 -1.51 12.59 2.48
N TYR A 22 -1.13 11.45 3.07
CA TYR A 22 -2.04 10.36 3.39
C TYR A 22 -1.72 9.75 4.76
N GLY A 23 -2.72 9.11 5.38
CA GLY A 23 -2.55 8.25 6.56
C GLY A 23 -2.77 6.78 6.20
N VAL A 24 -2.40 5.89 7.10
CA VAL A 24 -2.58 4.43 6.96
C VAL A 24 -3.29 3.91 8.20
N GLU A 25 -4.50 3.39 8.02
CA GLU A 25 -5.30 2.82 9.09
C GLU A 25 -5.59 1.33 8.82
N GLN A 26 -5.88 0.57 9.89
CA GLN A 26 -6.40 -0.77 9.71
C GLN A 26 -7.87 -0.68 9.31
N PRO A 27 -8.33 -1.48 8.33
CA PRO A 27 -9.74 -1.50 7.98
C PRO A 27 -10.57 -1.91 9.20
N PRO A 28 -11.78 -1.38 9.37
CA PRO A 28 -12.67 -1.79 10.44
C PRO A 28 -12.93 -3.30 10.32
N PRO A 29 -13.10 -4.00 11.46
CA PRO A 29 -13.46 -5.40 11.43
C PRO A 29 -14.74 -5.61 10.62
N PRO A 30 -14.84 -6.69 9.84
CA PRO A 30 -16.05 -6.98 9.09
C PRO A 30 -17.26 -7.06 10.05
N PRO A 31 -18.44 -6.59 9.64
CA PRO A 31 -19.64 -6.70 10.47
C PRO A 31 -19.89 -8.16 10.81
N PRO A 32 -20.35 -8.46 12.05
CA PRO A 32 -20.64 -9.83 12.44
C PRO A 32 -21.67 -10.44 11.48
N ALA A 33 -21.38 -11.65 11.01
CA ALA A 33 -22.28 -12.37 10.14
C ALA A 33 -23.67 -12.51 10.83
N PRO A 34 -24.77 -12.26 10.12
CA PRO A 34 -26.11 -12.42 10.72
C PRO A 34 -26.29 -13.87 11.16
N GLY A 35 -26.32 -14.09 12.51
CA GLY A 35 -26.52 -15.42 13.12
C GLY A 35 -25.36 -15.94 13.98
N ALA A 36 -24.25 -15.26 14.13
CA ALA A 36 -23.20 -15.68 15.07
C ALA A 36 -23.54 -15.19 16.48
N GLY A 37 -24.05 -16.10 17.33
CA GLY A 37 -24.23 -15.88 18.76
C GLY A 37 -22.91 -15.54 19.44
N ALA A 38 -22.98 -14.68 20.47
CA ALA A 38 -21.87 -14.21 21.28
C ALA A 38 -20.96 -15.36 21.72
N GLY A 39 -19.73 -15.40 21.26
CA GLY A 39 -18.76 -16.34 21.82
C GLY A 39 -17.69 -16.88 20.86
N VAL A 40 -17.11 -16.10 20.00
CA VAL A 40 -15.80 -16.45 19.38
C VAL A 40 -15.03 -15.16 19.10
N ALA A 41 -13.85 -15.07 19.70
CA ALA A 41 -12.89 -14.02 19.41
C ALA A 41 -12.64 -13.95 17.90
N ALA A 42 -12.78 -12.74 17.34
CA ALA A 42 -12.50 -12.50 15.93
C ALA A 42 -11.06 -12.93 15.62
N GLN A 43 -10.91 -14.08 14.98
CA GLN A 43 -9.65 -14.45 14.36
C GLN A 43 -9.47 -13.55 13.14
N VAL A 44 -8.39 -12.78 13.18
CA VAL A 44 -7.89 -12.09 12.00
C VAL A 44 -7.67 -13.14 10.92
N VAL A 45 -8.51 -13.15 9.90
CA VAL A 45 -8.34 -14.05 8.76
C VAL A 45 -7.17 -13.49 7.94
N GLU A 46 -5.96 -13.96 8.27
CA GLU A 46 -4.84 -13.83 7.35
C GLU A 46 -5.24 -14.54 6.05
N ALA A 47 -5.53 -13.77 5.03
CA ALA A 47 -5.65 -14.29 3.69
C ALA A 47 -4.28 -14.83 3.26
N LYS A 48 -4.04 -16.11 3.52
CA LYS A 48 -2.86 -16.84 3.12
C LYS A 48 -2.92 -17.05 1.62
N GLU A 49 -2.48 -16.08 0.85
CA GLU A 49 -2.19 -16.31 -0.55
C GLU A 49 -1.03 -17.30 -0.66
N LYS A 50 -1.31 -18.46 -1.25
CA LYS A 50 -0.39 -19.55 -1.53
C LYS A 50 0.49 -19.14 -2.72
N GLY A 51 1.54 -18.36 -2.44
CA GLY A 51 2.55 -17.96 -3.41
C GLY A 51 3.88 -17.74 -2.68
N GLY A 52 4.86 -18.59 -2.96
CA GLY A 52 6.10 -18.73 -2.20
C GLY A 52 6.92 -17.46 -2.05
N GLY A 53 7.20 -17.12 -0.81
CA GLY A 53 8.12 -16.05 -0.41
C GLY A 53 7.64 -15.41 0.89
N GLY A 54 8.26 -15.75 2.01
CA GLY A 54 7.85 -15.43 3.39
C GLY A 54 7.76 -13.96 3.78
N GLY A 55 6.87 -13.19 3.15
CA GLY A 55 6.52 -11.83 3.55
C GLY A 55 5.02 -11.75 3.80
N GLY A 56 4.60 -11.48 5.04
CA GLY A 56 3.19 -11.19 5.35
C GLY A 56 2.75 -9.90 4.67
N SER A 57 1.56 -9.88 4.08
CA SER A 57 0.93 -8.65 3.60
C SER A 57 -0.39 -8.44 4.30
N THR A 58 -0.67 -7.22 4.73
CA THR A 58 -1.92 -6.84 5.41
C THR A 58 -2.59 -5.74 4.62
N VAL A 59 -3.88 -5.91 4.33
CA VAL A 59 -4.68 -4.84 3.71
C VAL A 59 -4.80 -3.69 4.71
N VAL A 60 -4.65 -2.47 4.23
CA VAL A 60 -4.77 -1.25 5.01
C VAL A 60 -5.65 -0.25 4.26
N GLU A 61 -6.21 0.71 4.98
CA GLU A 61 -6.97 1.81 4.41
C GLU A 61 -6.09 3.05 4.33
N LEU A 62 -6.14 3.74 3.20
CA LEU A 62 -5.48 5.04 3.02
C LEU A 62 -6.48 6.14 3.40
N THR A 63 -6.09 7.00 4.35
CA THR A 63 -6.84 8.21 4.70
C THR A 63 -6.24 9.43 4.01
N GLY A 64 -7.03 10.49 3.84
CA GLY A 64 -6.58 11.70 3.12
C GLY A 64 -6.72 11.63 1.60
N VAL A 65 -7.12 10.47 1.05
CA VAL A 65 -7.42 10.28 -0.37
C VAL A 65 -8.84 9.72 -0.54
N PRO A 66 -9.54 10.03 -1.65
CA PRO A 66 -10.89 9.50 -1.87
C PRO A 66 -10.84 7.98 -2.10
N PRO A 67 -11.67 7.18 -1.42
CA PRO A 67 -11.70 5.75 -1.63
C PRO A 67 -12.22 5.40 -3.03
N LYS A 68 -11.55 4.49 -3.72
CA LYS A 68 -11.99 3.96 -5.02
C LYS A 68 -12.05 2.43 -4.97
N GLY A 69 -13.12 1.83 -5.45
CA GLY A 69 -13.36 0.40 -5.35
C GLY A 69 -12.35 -0.49 -6.09
N ASN A 70 -11.56 0.09 -6.99
CA ASN A 70 -10.51 -0.61 -7.72
C ASN A 70 -9.10 -0.34 -7.17
N VAL A 71 -8.98 0.38 -6.06
CA VAL A 71 -7.71 0.68 -5.39
C VAL A 71 -7.64 -0.06 -4.06
N GLU A 72 -6.56 -0.79 -3.85
CA GLU A 72 -6.28 -1.52 -2.61
C GLU A 72 -4.89 -1.11 -2.10
N ALA A 73 -4.78 -0.74 -0.84
CA ALA A 73 -3.50 -0.51 -0.21
C ALA A 73 -3.11 -1.70 0.67
N ARG A 74 -1.82 -2.02 0.68
CA ARG A 74 -1.26 -3.13 1.45
C ARG A 74 0.00 -2.69 2.17
N ARG A 75 0.16 -3.15 3.39
CA ARG A 75 1.42 -3.11 4.12
C ARG A 75 2.17 -4.40 3.85
N LEU A 76 3.36 -4.29 3.30
CA LEU A 76 4.20 -5.41 2.89
C LEU A 76 5.43 -5.48 3.78
N ARG A 77 5.71 -6.66 4.35
CA ARG A 77 6.93 -6.90 5.10
C ARG A 77 8.06 -7.31 4.18
N THR A 78 9.16 -6.57 4.20
CA THR A 78 10.34 -6.87 3.40
C THR A 78 11.16 -8.02 4.03
N LYS A 79 12.04 -8.62 3.26
CA LYS A 79 12.99 -9.66 3.76
C LYS A 79 13.91 -9.13 4.87
N ARG A 80 14.12 -7.82 4.96
CA ARG A 80 14.94 -7.17 5.99
C ARG A 80 14.17 -6.85 7.27
N GLY A 81 12.87 -7.20 7.34
CA GLY A 81 12.01 -6.95 8.49
C GLY A 81 11.39 -5.56 8.54
N THR A 82 11.69 -4.67 7.59
CA THR A 82 11.01 -3.37 7.44
C THR A 82 9.66 -3.55 6.76
N GLU A 83 8.75 -2.60 6.97
CA GLU A 83 7.46 -2.57 6.30
C GLU A 83 7.41 -1.42 5.31
N VAL A 84 6.76 -1.66 4.19
CA VAL A 84 6.47 -0.65 3.17
C VAL A 84 4.98 -0.69 2.85
N VAL A 85 4.42 0.45 2.46
CA VAL A 85 3.05 0.54 1.97
C VAL A 85 3.09 0.49 0.45
N ALA A 86 2.24 -0.34 -0.15
CA ALA A 86 2.06 -0.42 -1.59
C ALA A 86 0.58 -0.16 -1.93
N MET A 87 0.35 0.52 -3.03
CA MET A 87 -0.98 0.76 -3.57
C MET A 87 -1.14 -0.03 -4.87
N HIS A 88 -2.19 -0.83 -4.95
CA HIS A 88 -2.53 -1.62 -6.12
C HIS A 88 -3.82 -1.09 -6.75
N VAL A 89 -3.73 -0.60 -7.96
CA VAL A 89 -4.86 -0.20 -8.79
C VAL A 89 -5.19 -1.35 -9.73
N ARG A 90 -6.42 -1.86 -9.64
CA ARG A 90 -6.91 -2.94 -10.51
C ARG A 90 -7.67 -2.35 -11.68
N GLN A 91 -7.32 -2.77 -12.88
CA GLN A 91 -8.03 -2.40 -14.10
C GLN A 91 -8.75 -3.64 -14.67
N PRO A 92 -10.09 -3.60 -14.80
CA PRO A 92 -10.84 -4.72 -15.33
C PRO A 92 -10.34 -5.15 -16.71
N GLY A 93 -10.07 -6.44 -16.88
CA GLY A 93 -9.57 -6.99 -18.13
C GLY A 93 -8.08 -6.80 -18.41
N ALA A 94 -7.36 -6.07 -17.58
CA ALA A 94 -5.92 -5.90 -17.73
C ALA A 94 -5.17 -7.22 -17.49
N LYS A 95 -4.22 -7.51 -18.38
CA LYS A 95 -3.37 -8.72 -18.31
C LYS A 95 -1.97 -8.42 -17.77
N LEU A 96 -1.59 -7.16 -17.69
CA LEU A 96 -0.28 -6.70 -17.25
C LEU A 96 -0.41 -5.89 -15.97
N THR A 97 0.66 -5.89 -15.19
CA THR A 97 0.80 -5.03 -14.02
C THR A 97 2.05 -4.16 -14.20
N LEU A 98 1.86 -2.84 -14.19
CA LEU A 98 2.94 -1.87 -14.15
C LEU A 98 3.41 -1.69 -12.72
N LEU A 99 4.70 -1.89 -12.45
CA LEU A 99 5.32 -1.53 -11.18
C LEU A 99 5.88 -0.12 -11.30
N TYR A 100 5.43 0.79 -10.45
CA TYR A 100 5.85 2.19 -10.44
C TYR A 100 6.58 2.53 -9.15
N SER A 101 7.77 3.09 -9.28
CA SER A 101 8.55 3.63 -8.16
C SER A 101 8.54 5.16 -8.25
N HIS A 102 7.86 5.82 -7.30
CA HIS A 102 7.76 7.28 -7.29
C HIS A 102 9.06 7.95 -6.85
N GLY A 103 9.20 9.22 -7.19
CA GLY A 103 10.35 10.03 -6.82
C GLY A 103 10.40 10.36 -5.32
N ASN A 104 11.57 10.79 -4.85
CA ASN A 104 11.86 11.04 -3.43
C ASN A 104 11.03 12.17 -2.80
N ALA A 105 10.52 13.10 -3.62
CA ALA A 105 9.77 14.26 -3.17
C ALA A 105 8.25 14.05 -3.20
N ALA A 106 7.79 12.84 -3.48
CA ALA A 106 6.38 12.50 -3.53
C ALA A 106 6.06 11.34 -2.58
N ASP A 107 4.81 11.21 -2.19
CA ASP A 107 4.26 10.07 -1.47
C ASP A 107 3.08 9.43 -2.22
N LEU A 108 2.57 8.29 -1.72
CA LEU A 108 1.48 7.56 -2.36
C LEU A 108 0.19 8.38 -2.45
N GLY A 109 -0.08 9.27 -1.51
CA GLY A 109 -1.26 10.12 -1.54
C GLY A 109 -1.21 11.12 -2.69
N GLN A 110 -0.06 11.75 -2.91
CA GLN A 110 0.16 12.66 -4.04
C GLN A 110 0.14 11.92 -5.39
N MET A 111 0.58 10.67 -5.42
CA MET A 111 0.60 9.83 -6.62
C MET A 111 -0.73 9.13 -6.90
N TYR A 112 -1.68 9.19 -5.96
CA TYR A 112 -2.92 8.43 -5.99
C TYR A 112 -3.70 8.59 -7.30
N GLU A 113 -4.04 9.82 -7.66
CA GLU A 113 -4.80 10.09 -8.88
C GLU A 113 -3.99 9.75 -10.14
N LEU A 114 -2.70 10.04 -10.18
CA LEU A 114 -1.84 9.68 -11.29
C LEU A 114 -1.82 8.17 -11.54
N PHE A 115 -1.77 7.36 -10.48
CA PHE A 115 -1.78 5.91 -10.62
C PHE A 115 -3.09 5.39 -11.17
N VAL A 116 -4.22 5.95 -10.73
CA VAL A 116 -5.55 5.61 -11.25
C VAL A 116 -5.66 5.98 -12.74
N GLU A 117 -5.25 7.18 -13.11
CA GLU A 117 -5.25 7.66 -14.48
C GLU A 117 -4.35 6.82 -15.40
N LEU A 118 -3.11 6.54 -14.98
CA LEU A 118 -2.19 5.69 -15.74
C LEU A 118 -2.76 4.27 -15.95
N SER A 119 -3.30 3.68 -14.89
CA SER A 119 -3.92 2.35 -14.95
C SER A 119 -5.05 2.32 -15.99
N SER A 120 -5.91 3.33 -15.97
CA SER A 120 -7.04 3.45 -16.88
C SER A 120 -6.61 3.68 -18.33
N HIS A 121 -5.73 4.68 -18.57
CA HIS A 121 -5.31 5.04 -19.92
C HIS A 121 -4.48 3.96 -20.61
N LEU A 122 -3.63 3.26 -19.86
CA LEU A 122 -2.79 2.19 -20.39
C LEU A 122 -3.47 0.82 -20.37
N ASN A 123 -4.64 0.71 -19.77
CA ASN A 123 -5.38 -0.54 -19.56
C ASN A 123 -4.51 -1.62 -18.92
N VAL A 124 -3.83 -1.25 -17.82
CA VAL A 124 -2.95 -2.13 -17.03
C VAL A 124 -3.31 -2.04 -15.54
N ASN A 125 -3.06 -3.10 -14.78
CA ASN A 125 -2.98 -2.94 -13.33
C ASN A 125 -1.75 -2.10 -12.98
N LEU A 126 -1.79 -1.39 -11.87
CA LEU A 126 -0.64 -0.61 -11.42
C LEU A 126 -0.35 -0.94 -9.95
N MET A 127 0.94 -1.13 -9.65
CA MET A 127 1.46 -1.30 -8.30
C MET A 127 2.49 -0.19 -8.03
N GLY A 128 2.25 0.62 -7.01
CA GLY A 128 3.17 1.68 -6.60
C GLY A 128 3.49 1.66 -5.13
#